data_3eeeb43c8dd77ef642bfafc488d82ba9
#
_entry.id   3eeeb43c8dd77ef642bfafc488d82ba9
#
_cell.length_a   1.000
_cell.length_b   1.000
_cell.length_c   1.000
_cell.angle_alpha   90.00
_cell.angle_beta   90.00
_cell.angle_gamma   90.00
#
_symmetry.space_group_name_H-M   'P 1'
#
loop_
_entity.id
_entity.type
_entity.pdbx_description
1 polymer ?
#
loop_
_entity_poly.entity_id
_entity_poly.type
_entity_poly.pdbx_seq_one_letter_code
_entity_poly.pdbx_strand_id
1 'polypeptide(L)'
;MITQKFKVGGYKNKKRIANDKENHAVFLNVHEPIIERAVWENLQNKRSTTRKRKKADGEKNMFSGLLVCADCCSNLWYHFNQANHDIKYFNCSGYNKGGRKVCSSTHYIRVDFLEQVELGEIRRLTKFATQYETEFAQIVMGHSIKAAEQEQRMKQKELNSLMVREKELDTLFEKIYEDNVSGKISDERFSKLSVKYDTEQKELNIRVKELEDELAKKQNKSVSTDMFITSVRKYTRARKLTTKMLNELIEKIEVYQAEEIDGKRIQRLKIHYNCIGSIDEIPNIDKLPENNVSVHTRQGVDIHYAACAG
;
A
#
# COMPACT_ATOMS: atom_id res chain seq x y z
N MET A 1 13.00 3.91 21.82
CA MET A 1 12.02 3.92 22.96
C MET A 1 11.38 5.30 23.04
N ILE A 2 10.06 5.39 23.21
CA ILE A 2 9.34 6.66 23.35
C ILE A 2 8.76 6.73 24.76
N THR A 3 9.12 7.76 25.50
CA THR A 3 8.62 8.02 26.86
C THR A 3 7.76 9.29 26.88
N GLN A 4 7.15 9.59 28.01
CA GLN A 4 6.31 10.79 28.20
C GLN A 4 5.13 10.94 27.23
N LYS A 5 4.59 9.82 26.72
CA LYS A 5 3.39 9.82 25.85
C LYS A 5 2.15 10.36 26.55
N PHE A 6 2.13 10.35 27.87
CA PHE A 6 1.01 10.82 28.69
C PHE A 6 1.52 11.71 29.81
N LYS A 7 0.78 12.75 30.13
CA LYS A 7 0.95 13.59 31.33
C LYS A 7 -0.25 13.43 32.26
N VAL A 8 -0.04 13.66 33.53
CA VAL A 8 -1.12 13.66 34.52
C VAL A 8 -1.74 15.05 34.57
N GLY A 9 -3.06 15.15 34.44
CA GLY A 9 -3.77 16.40 34.30
C GLY A 9 -3.77 17.32 35.54
N GLY A 10 -3.21 16.84 36.69
CA GLY A 10 -3.07 17.62 37.91
C GLY A 10 -2.96 16.71 39.14
N TYR A 11 -2.52 17.29 40.25
CA TYR A 11 -2.29 16.55 41.52
C TYR A 11 -3.60 15.90 42.04
N LYS A 12 -4.70 16.61 41.94
CA LYS A 12 -6.04 16.12 42.38
C LYS A 12 -6.71 15.21 41.34
N ASN A 13 -6.43 15.43 40.05
CA ASN A 13 -7.02 14.67 38.93
C ASN A 13 -5.93 13.80 38.30
N LYS A 14 -5.82 12.56 38.72
CA LYS A 14 -4.84 11.57 38.21
C LYS A 14 -5.20 11.06 36.78
N LYS A 15 -6.10 11.73 36.05
CA LYS A 15 -6.48 11.35 34.72
C LYS A 15 -5.28 11.51 33.76
N ARG A 16 -4.95 10.45 33.04
CA ARG A 16 -3.92 10.47 32.01
C ARG A 16 -4.42 11.23 30.79
N ILE A 17 -3.73 12.28 30.41
CA ILE A 17 -3.99 13.08 29.23
C ILE A 17 -2.87 12.78 28.23
N ALA A 18 -3.21 12.57 26.96
CA ALA A 18 -2.21 12.40 25.92
C ALA A 18 -1.30 13.65 25.83
N ASN A 19 -0.01 13.43 25.81
CA ASN A 19 0.95 14.50 25.62
C ASN A 19 1.14 14.76 24.12
N ASP A 20 1.42 15.99 23.75
CA ASP A 20 1.72 16.35 22.36
C ASP A 20 2.99 15.65 21.90
N LYS A 21 3.05 15.28 20.63
CA LYS A 21 4.17 14.51 20.07
C LYS A 21 5.51 15.22 20.21
N GLU A 22 5.50 16.53 20.18
CA GLU A 22 6.70 17.40 20.36
C GLU A 22 7.32 17.24 21.76
N ASN A 23 6.50 16.94 22.75
CA ASN A 23 6.92 16.73 24.14
C ASN A 23 7.25 15.26 24.46
N HIS A 24 7.30 14.39 23.46
CA HIS A 24 7.72 13.01 23.64
C HIS A 24 9.25 12.92 23.69
N ALA A 25 9.79 12.33 24.74
CA ALA A 25 11.21 11.97 24.76
C ALA A 25 11.43 10.70 23.93
N VAL A 26 12.21 10.79 22.86
CA VAL A 26 12.51 9.70 21.93
C VAL A 26 13.97 9.30 22.10
N PHE A 27 14.20 8.07 22.56
CA PHE A 27 15.52 7.47 22.64
C PHE A 27 15.68 6.47 21.49
N LEU A 28 16.63 6.72 20.60
CA LEU A 28 16.96 5.83 19.49
C LEU A 28 18.03 4.84 19.91
N ASN A 29 17.98 3.63 19.35
CA ASN A 29 18.99 2.57 19.50
C ASN A 29 19.34 2.22 20.96
N VAL A 30 18.33 2.13 21.84
CA VAL A 30 18.50 1.83 23.27
C VAL A 30 18.90 0.37 23.52
N HIS A 31 18.58 -0.52 22.61
CA HIS A 31 18.91 -1.95 22.65
C HIS A 31 18.98 -2.52 21.22
N GLU A 32 19.61 -3.65 21.07
CA GLU A 32 19.64 -4.38 19.82
C GLU A 32 18.23 -4.78 19.37
N PRO A 33 17.86 -4.56 18.11
CA PRO A 33 16.50 -4.83 17.64
C PRO A 33 16.24 -6.35 17.57
N ILE A 34 15.16 -6.80 18.22
CA ILE A 34 14.69 -8.20 18.14
C ILE A 34 14.18 -8.55 16.74
N ILE A 35 13.67 -7.56 16.03
CA ILE A 35 13.17 -7.68 14.66
C ILE A 35 13.89 -6.63 13.83
N GLU A 36 14.38 -7.03 12.68
CA GLU A 36 15.03 -6.14 11.74
C GLU A 36 14.16 -4.94 11.38
N ARG A 37 14.74 -3.75 11.35
CA ARG A 37 13.99 -2.48 11.22
C ARG A 37 13.14 -2.45 9.95
N ALA A 38 13.67 -2.96 8.84
CA ALA A 38 12.94 -3.03 7.57
C ALA A 38 11.69 -3.91 7.65
N VAL A 39 11.77 -5.04 8.35
CA VAL A 39 10.64 -5.94 8.60
C VAL A 39 9.58 -5.25 9.46
N TRP A 40 10.02 -4.54 10.50
CA TRP A 40 9.13 -3.81 11.39
C TRP A 40 8.41 -2.66 10.67
N GLU A 41 9.11 -1.89 9.85
CA GLU A 41 8.54 -0.79 9.06
C GLU A 41 7.52 -1.30 8.04
N ASN A 42 7.82 -2.39 7.32
CA ASN A 42 6.87 -3.06 6.42
C ASN A 42 5.58 -3.50 7.14
N LEU A 43 5.73 -4.07 8.34
CA LEU A 43 4.59 -4.46 9.16
C LEU A 43 3.77 -3.25 9.64
N GLN A 44 4.41 -2.13 9.98
CA GLN A 44 3.70 -0.92 10.38
C GLN A 44 2.93 -0.31 9.20
N ASN A 45 3.50 -0.27 8.01
CA ASN A 45 2.83 0.22 6.80
C ASN A 45 1.58 -0.63 6.49
N LYS A 46 1.68 -1.96 6.56
CA LYS A 46 0.52 -2.86 6.41
C LYS A 46 -0.52 -2.68 7.51
N ARG A 47 -0.12 -2.32 8.74
CA ARG A 47 -1.05 -2.03 9.85
C ARG A 47 -1.76 -0.69 9.72
N SER A 48 -1.14 0.32 9.12
CA SER A 48 -1.75 1.64 8.94
C SER A 48 -2.94 1.61 7.98
N THR A 49 -2.92 0.73 6.98
CA THR A 49 -4.00 0.54 6.01
C THR A 49 -5.19 -0.23 6.57
N THR A 50 -5.00 -0.97 7.67
CA THR A 50 -6.06 -1.79 8.27
C THR A 50 -6.79 -1.01 9.35
N ARG A 51 -7.94 -0.40 9.04
CA ARG A 51 -8.81 0.22 10.06
C ARG A 51 -9.21 -0.80 11.11
N LYS A 52 -8.83 -0.57 12.37
CA LYS A 52 -9.34 -1.31 13.52
C LYS A 52 -10.81 -0.95 13.73
N ARG A 53 -11.75 -1.71 13.15
CA ARG A 53 -13.13 -1.66 13.62
C ARG A 53 -13.17 -2.22 15.04
N LYS A 54 -13.80 -1.48 15.97
CA LYS A 54 -14.22 -2.04 17.26
C LYS A 54 -15.12 -3.24 16.95
N LYS A 55 -14.78 -4.40 17.48
CA LYS A 55 -15.55 -5.63 17.30
C LYS A 55 -16.99 -5.44 17.82
N ALA A 56 -17.96 -5.68 16.97
CA ALA A 56 -19.08 -6.54 17.30
C ALA A 56 -18.68 -7.89 16.65
N ASP A 57 -18.58 -8.93 17.39
CA ASP A 57 -18.35 -10.36 17.09
C ASP A 57 -18.12 -10.85 15.64
N GLY A 58 -17.37 -10.13 14.81
CA GLY A 58 -17.12 -10.48 13.42
C GLY A 58 -15.75 -11.11 13.22
N GLU A 59 -15.70 -12.34 12.76
CA GLU A 59 -14.51 -12.96 12.18
C GLU A 59 -13.92 -12.04 11.12
N LYS A 60 -12.62 -11.73 11.25
CA LYS A 60 -11.90 -11.07 10.17
C LYS A 60 -11.63 -12.07 9.07
N ASN A 61 -12.16 -11.83 7.89
CA ASN A 61 -11.77 -12.62 6.73
C ASN A 61 -10.30 -12.37 6.38
N MET A 62 -9.59 -13.40 5.93
CA MET A 62 -8.16 -13.35 5.61
C MET A 62 -7.81 -12.36 4.49
N PHE A 63 -8.75 -12.04 3.61
CA PHE A 63 -8.58 -11.08 2.51
C PHE A 63 -8.91 -9.64 2.89
N SER A 64 -9.37 -9.40 4.12
CA SER A 64 -9.73 -8.04 4.57
C SER A 64 -8.54 -7.09 4.53
N GLY A 65 -8.64 -6.04 3.72
CA GLY A 65 -7.59 -5.04 3.53
C GLY A 65 -6.66 -5.30 2.33
N LEU A 66 -6.77 -6.48 1.67
CA LEU A 66 -6.01 -6.80 0.46
C LEU A 66 -6.78 -6.46 -0.82
N LEU A 67 -8.12 -6.42 -0.76
CA LEU A 67 -8.96 -6.23 -1.95
C LEU A 67 -9.21 -4.77 -2.25
N VAL A 68 -8.97 -4.38 -3.50
CA VAL A 68 -9.15 -3.02 -4.01
C VAL A 68 -10.04 -3.07 -5.25
N CYS A 69 -10.92 -2.10 -5.40
CA CYS A 69 -11.72 -1.95 -6.60
C CYS A 69 -10.87 -1.47 -7.77
N ALA A 70 -10.96 -2.13 -8.92
CA ALA A 70 -10.21 -1.75 -10.11
C ALA A 70 -10.61 -0.37 -10.66
N ASP A 71 -11.90 0.02 -10.53
CA ASP A 71 -12.40 1.28 -11.09
C ASP A 71 -12.13 2.49 -10.21
N CYS A 72 -12.48 2.40 -8.91
CA CYS A 72 -12.43 3.57 -8.01
C CYS A 72 -11.31 3.50 -6.96
N CYS A 73 -10.47 2.47 -7.00
CA CYS A 73 -9.36 2.23 -6.07
C CYS A 73 -9.75 2.19 -4.58
N SER A 74 -11.05 2.09 -4.27
CA SER A 74 -11.52 1.96 -2.90
C SER A 74 -11.41 0.52 -2.41
N ASN A 75 -11.11 0.33 -1.12
CA ASN A 75 -11.11 -1.02 -0.54
C ASN A 75 -12.46 -1.70 -0.63
N LEU A 76 -12.48 -3.01 -0.80
CA LEU A 76 -13.70 -3.79 -0.70
C LEU A 76 -14.02 -4.11 0.76
N TRP A 77 -15.33 -4.11 1.09
CA TRP A 77 -15.84 -4.44 2.41
C TRP A 77 -16.37 -5.86 2.47
N TYR A 78 -16.06 -6.54 3.57
CA TYR A 78 -16.51 -7.88 3.85
C TYR A 78 -17.95 -7.89 4.37
N HIS A 79 -18.76 -8.78 3.82
CA HIS A 79 -20.14 -9.03 4.17
C HIS A 79 -20.46 -10.52 4.20
N PHE A 80 -21.54 -10.86 4.86
CA PHE A 80 -22.19 -12.17 4.78
C PHE A 80 -23.66 -11.98 4.42
N ASN A 81 -24.23 -12.98 3.78
CA ASN A 81 -25.63 -12.96 3.42
C ASN A 81 -26.49 -13.22 4.66
N GLN A 82 -27.46 -12.33 4.94
CA GLN A 82 -28.32 -12.45 6.13
C GLN A 82 -29.22 -13.70 6.11
N ALA A 83 -29.66 -14.15 4.93
CA ALA A 83 -30.48 -15.35 4.78
C ALA A 83 -29.64 -16.64 4.79
N ASN A 84 -28.36 -16.56 4.46
CA ASN A 84 -27.44 -17.70 4.47
C ASN A 84 -26.04 -17.23 4.84
N HIS A 85 -25.66 -17.38 6.08
CA HIS A 85 -24.38 -16.92 6.63
C HIS A 85 -23.17 -17.64 6.03
N ASP A 86 -23.34 -18.77 5.36
CA ASP A 86 -22.26 -19.48 4.65
C ASP A 86 -21.81 -18.73 3.40
N ILE A 87 -22.68 -17.88 2.83
CA ILE A 87 -22.34 -17.06 1.68
C ILE A 87 -21.65 -15.79 2.17
N LYS A 88 -20.32 -15.79 2.06
CA LYS A 88 -19.44 -14.68 2.41
C LYS A 88 -18.95 -13.99 1.13
N TYR A 89 -18.89 -12.65 1.13
CA TYR A 89 -18.52 -11.89 -0.07
C TYR A 89 -17.90 -10.55 0.28
N PHE A 90 -17.28 -9.97 -0.71
CA PHE A 90 -16.79 -8.59 -0.67
C PHE A 90 -17.48 -7.74 -1.72
N ASN A 91 -17.63 -6.45 -1.47
CA ASN A 91 -18.11 -5.48 -2.43
C ASN A 91 -17.42 -4.11 -2.26
N CYS A 92 -17.50 -3.29 -3.31
CA CYS A 92 -16.82 -2.00 -3.36
C CYS A 92 -17.38 -1.03 -2.31
N SER A 93 -16.50 -0.49 -1.45
CA SER A 93 -16.87 0.50 -0.44
C SER A 93 -17.22 1.86 -1.06
N GLY A 94 -16.63 2.21 -2.19
CA GLY A 94 -16.95 3.43 -2.94
C GLY A 94 -18.38 3.40 -3.44
N TYR A 95 -18.81 2.30 -4.06
CA TYR A 95 -20.19 2.11 -4.48
C TYR A 95 -21.17 2.12 -3.31
N ASN A 96 -20.84 1.45 -2.21
CA ASN A 96 -21.69 1.40 -1.01
C ASN A 96 -21.91 2.76 -0.36
N LYS A 97 -20.93 3.67 -0.44
CA LYS A 97 -21.01 5.01 0.15
C LYS A 97 -21.68 6.03 -0.77
N GLY A 98 -21.33 6.00 -2.04
CA GLY A 98 -21.72 7.06 -3.00
C GLY A 98 -22.46 6.56 -4.24
N GLY A 99 -22.74 5.25 -4.34
CA GLY A 99 -23.43 4.64 -5.47
C GLY A 99 -22.68 4.87 -6.79
N ARG A 100 -23.44 4.96 -7.88
CA ARG A 100 -22.90 5.17 -9.24
C ARG A 100 -22.14 6.48 -9.43
N LYS A 101 -22.25 7.44 -8.50
CA LYS A 101 -21.47 8.69 -8.55
C LYS A 101 -19.99 8.48 -8.22
N VAL A 102 -19.66 7.42 -7.49
CA VAL A 102 -18.30 7.13 -7.01
C VAL A 102 -17.71 5.92 -7.73
N CYS A 103 -18.51 4.91 -8.02
CA CYS A 103 -18.06 3.70 -8.71
C CYS A 103 -19.13 3.18 -9.67
N SER A 104 -18.73 2.66 -10.81
CA SER A 104 -19.61 2.18 -11.89
C SER A 104 -20.53 1.04 -11.42
N SER A 105 -20.02 0.15 -10.55
CA SER A 105 -20.73 -1.05 -10.13
C SER A 105 -20.30 -1.53 -8.73
N THR A 106 -20.95 -2.58 -8.24
CA THR A 106 -20.73 -3.12 -6.89
C THR A 106 -19.41 -3.87 -6.72
N HIS A 107 -18.77 -4.31 -7.80
CA HIS A 107 -17.55 -5.15 -7.76
C HIS A 107 -17.67 -6.28 -6.72
N TYR A 108 -18.74 -7.05 -6.87
CA TYR A 108 -19.07 -8.15 -5.96
C TYR A 108 -18.18 -9.36 -6.25
N ILE A 109 -17.58 -9.95 -5.21
CA ILE A 109 -16.83 -11.20 -5.30
C ILE A 109 -17.09 -12.11 -4.11
N ARG A 110 -17.29 -13.41 -4.35
CA ARG A 110 -17.48 -14.41 -3.30
C ARG A 110 -16.13 -14.84 -2.72
N VAL A 111 -16.13 -15.10 -1.42
CA VAL A 111 -14.92 -15.53 -0.70
C VAL A 111 -14.44 -16.90 -1.15
N ASP A 112 -15.35 -17.85 -1.32
CA ASP A 112 -15.02 -19.22 -1.75
C ASP A 112 -14.39 -19.25 -3.15
N PHE A 113 -14.89 -18.40 -4.07
CA PHE A 113 -14.29 -18.22 -5.38
C PHE A 113 -12.87 -17.63 -5.27
N LEU A 114 -12.72 -16.57 -4.49
CA LEU A 114 -11.44 -15.91 -4.27
C LEU A 114 -10.40 -16.84 -3.63
N GLU A 115 -10.82 -17.67 -2.66
CA GLU A 115 -9.94 -18.66 -2.04
C GLU A 115 -9.42 -19.70 -3.04
N GLN A 116 -10.26 -20.17 -3.95
CA GLN A 116 -9.87 -21.14 -4.99
C GLN A 116 -8.91 -20.52 -6.01
N VAL A 117 -9.24 -19.34 -6.50
CA VAL A 117 -8.38 -18.58 -7.44
C VAL A 117 -7.01 -18.35 -6.82
N GLU A 118 -6.98 -17.80 -5.63
CA GLU A 118 -5.72 -17.41 -4.99
C GLU A 118 -4.84 -18.62 -4.64
N LEU A 119 -5.44 -19.69 -4.16
CA LEU A 119 -4.71 -20.93 -3.91
C LEU A 119 -4.11 -21.52 -5.21
N GLY A 120 -4.84 -21.43 -6.31
CA GLY A 120 -4.37 -21.85 -7.63
C GLY A 120 -3.19 -21.01 -8.11
N GLU A 121 -3.29 -19.68 -8.00
CA GLU A 121 -2.23 -18.76 -8.42
C GLU A 121 -0.96 -18.89 -7.55
N ILE A 122 -1.10 -19.02 -6.24
CA ILE A 122 0.05 -19.28 -5.37
C ILE A 122 0.74 -20.61 -5.73
N ARG A 123 -0.01 -21.65 -6.04
CA ARG A 123 0.56 -22.92 -6.50
C ARG A 123 1.28 -22.78 -7.84
N ARG A 124 0.72 -21.98 -8.76
CA ARG A 124 1.32 -21.66 -10.06
C ARG A 124 2.64 -20.91 -9.86
N LEU A 125 2.65 -19.89 -9.03
CA LEU A 125 3.84 -19.12 -8.68
C LEU A 125 4.93 -19.98 -8.02
N THR A 126 4.55 -20.81 -7.03
CA THR A 126 5.50 -21.67 -6.31
C THR A 126 6.07 -22.77 -7.22
N LYS A 127 5.26 -23.30 -8.15
CA LYS A 127 5.71 -24.24 -9.16
C LYS A 127 6.70 -23.60 -10.11
N PHE A 128 6.42 -22.38 -10.59
CA PHE A 128 7.34 -21.60 -11.41
C PHE A 128 8.68 -21.35 -10.70
N ALA A 129 8.62 -20.90 -9.47
CA ALA A 129 9.80 -20.64 -8.64
C ALA A 129 10.65 -21.89 -8.38
N THR A 130 10.06 -23.09 -8.41
CA THR A 130 10.77 -24.35 -8.23
C THR A 130 11.36 -24.88 -9.53
N GLN A 131 10.62 -24.74 -10.63
CA GLN A 131 11.05 -25.26 -11.95
C GLN A 131 12.07 -24.34 -12.66
N TYR A 132 11.97 -23.03 -12.44
CA TYR A 132 12.74 -21.97 -13.08
C TYR A 132 13.41 -21.08 -12.02
N GLU A 133 14.13 -21.69 -11.09
CA GLU A 133 14.69 -21.01 -9.90
C GLU A 133 15.59 -19.82 -10.26
N THR A 134 16.47 -19.98 -11.23
CA THR A 134 17.39 -18.92 -11.68
C THR A 134 16.68 -17.77 -12.36
N GLU A 135 15.71 -18.07 -13.24
CA GLU A 135 14.88 -17.08 -13.92
C GLU A 135 14.01 -16.33 -12.91
N PHE A 136 13.41 -17.05 -11.97
CA PHE A 136 12.59 -16.46 -10.91
C PHE A 136 13.40 -15.50 -10.03
N ALA A 137 14.60 -15.89 -9.61
CA ALA A 137 15.50 -15.04 -8.83
C ALA A 137 15.87 -13.75 -9.60
N GLN A 138 16.17 -13.87 -10.89
CA GLN A 138 16.47 -12.72 -11.75
C GLN A 138 15.28 -11.77 -11.92
N ILE A 139 14.07 -12.31 -12.07
CA ILE A 139 12.85 -11.51 -12.17
C ILE A 139 12.60 -10.74 -10.87
N VAL A 140 12.66 -11.43 -9.74
CA VAL A 140 12.44 -10.81 -8.42
C VAL A 140 13.48 -9.71 -8.15
N MET A 141 14.74 -9.96 -8.44
CA MET A 141 15.80 -8.97 -8.33
C MET A 141 15.60 -7.81 -9.32
N GLY A 142 15.27 -8.10 -10.56
CA GLY A 142 15.04 -7.11 -11.60
C GLY A 142 13.88 -6.16 -11.29
N HIS A 143 12.76 -6.68 -10.79
CA HIS A 143 11.64 -5.86 -10.33
C HIS A 143 12.00 -5.01 -9.11
N SER A 144 12.72 -5.58 -8.15
CA SER A 144 13.20 -4.85 -6.97
C SER A 144 14.14 -3.70 -7.35
N ILE A 145 15.06 -3.93 -8.30
CA ILE A 145 15.96 -2.89 -8.81
C ILE A 145 15.19 -1.80 -9.57
N LYS A 146 14.32 -2.18 -10.51
CA LYS A 146 13.51 -1.21 -11.28
C LYS A 146 12.61 -0.37 -10.40
N ALA A 147 11.92 -0.97 -9.43
CA ALA A 147 11.07 -0.26 -8.48
C ALA A 147 11.90 0.71 -7.63
N ALA A 148 13.08 0.29 -7.16
CA ALA A 148 13.99 1.13 -6.41
C ALA A 148 14.54 2.30 -7.23
N GLU A 149 14.88 2.07 -8.49
CA GLU A 149 15.33 3.12 -9.42
C GLU A 149 14.22 4.12 -9.75
N GLN A 150 12.99 3.64 -9.98
CA GLN A 150 11.83 4.49 -10.26
C GLN A 150 11.51 5.39 -9.07
N GLU A 151 11.45 4.83 -7.85
CA GLU A 151 11.25 5.59 -6.63
C GLU A 151 12.35 6.64 -6.42
N GLN A 152 13.61 6.25 -6.67
CA GLN A 152 14.73 7.18 -6.60
C GLN A 152 14.62 8.32 -7.61
N ARG A 153 14.26 8.01 -8.86
CA ARG A 153 14.07 9.03 -9.89
C ARG A 153 12.96 10.01 -9.52
N MET A 154 11.86 9.51 -8.91
CA MET A 154 10.76 10.36 -8.45
C MET A 154 11.20 11.27 -7.30
N LYS A 155 11.87 10.73 -6.28
CA LYS A 155 12.39 11.50 -5.15
C LYS A 155 13.45 12.52 -5.59
N GLN A 156 14.32 12.14 -6.52
CA GLN A 156 15.33 13.07 -7.07
C GLN A 156 14.69 14.20 -7.88
N LYS A 157 13.63 13.93 -8.63
CA LYS A 157 12.87 14.99 -9.33
C LYS A 157 12.19 15.93 -8.35
N GLU A 158 11.56 15.39 -7.31
CA GLU A 158 10.94 16.20 -6.25
C GLU A 158 11.99 17.07 -5.57
N LEU A 159 13.13 16.50 -5.16
CA LEU A 159 14.24 17.24 -4.55
C LEU A 159 14.71 18.39 -5.45
N ASN A 160 14.97 18.11 -6.73
CA ASN A 160 15.41 19.13 -7.67
C ASN A 160 14.37 20.25 -7.84
N SER A 161 13.08 19.93 -7.86
CA SER A 161 12.02 20.96 -7.97
C SER A 161 11.94 21.84 -6.72
N LEU A 162 12.14 21.27 -5.53
CA LEU A 162 12.18 22.03 -4.28
C LEU A 162 13.41 22.93 -4.19
N MET A 163 14.58 22.45 -4.63
CA MET A 163 15.80 23.26 -4.69
C MET A 163 15.69 24.44 -5.69
N VAL A 164 14.98 24.23 -6.81
CA VAL A 164 14.70 25.35 -7.74
C VAL A 164 13.77 26.35 -7.08
N ARG A 165 12.73 25.88 -6.38
CA ARG A 165 11.79 26.76 -5.67
C ARG A 165 12.46 27.56 -4.55
N GLU A 166 13.38 26.96 -3.82
CA GLU A 166 14.17 27.63 -2.79
C GLU A 166 14.95 28.81 -3.37
N LYS A 167 15.65 28.60 -4.49
CA LYS A 167 16.36 29.70 -5.20
C LYS A 167 15.45 30.82 -5.73
N GLU A 168 14.26 30.43 -6.22
CA GLU A 168 13.24 31.40 -6.62
C GLU A 168 12.77 32.24 -5.44
N LEU A 169 12.57 31.66 -4.26
CA LEU A 169 12.18 32.39 -3.06
C LEU A 169 13.25 33.37 -2.62
N ASP A 170 14.54 33.00 -2.68
CA ASP A 170 15.65 33.88 -2.36
C ASP A 170 15.64 35.10 -3.32
N THR A 171 15.50 34.85 -4.63
CA THR A 171 15.44 35.95 -5.63
C THR A 171 14.21 36.84 -5.43
N LEU A 172 13.05 36.23 -5.07
CA LEU A 172 11.85 37.02 -4.78
C LEU A 172 12.02 37.87 -3.51
N PHE A 173 12.68 37.32 -2.50
CA PHE A 173 12.95 38.04 -1.25
C PHE A 173 13.87 39.24 -1.49
N GLU A 174 14.95 39.06 -2.24
CA GLU A 174 15.84 40.16 -2.65
C GLU A 174 15.06 41.26 -3.37
N LYS A 175 14.21 40.90 -4.33
CA LYS A 175 13.42 41.83 -5.11
C LYS A 175 12.40 42.61 -4.27
N ILE A 176 11.68 41.97 -3.34
CA ILE A 176 10.75 42.68 -2.47
C ILE A 176 11.46 43.59 -1.48
N TYR A 177 12.69 43.24 -1.08
CA TYR A 177 13.53 44.06 -0.23
C TYR A 177 13.95 45.35 -0.99
N GLU A 178 14.42 45.22 -2.23
CA GLU A 178 14.78 46.38 -3.09
C GLU A 178 13.56 47.29 -3.35
N ASP A 179 12.38 46.69 -3.61
CA ASP A 179 11.15 47.44 -3.86
C ASP A 179 10.64 48.16 -2.60
N ASN A 180 10.88 47.60 -1.41
CA ASN A 180 10.57 48.26 -0.14
C ASN A 180 11.53 49.43 0.11
N VAL A 181 12.84 49.24 -0.06
CA VAL A 181 13.85 50.28 0.11
C VAL A 181 13.63 51.46 -0.88
N SER A 182 13.20 51.13 -2.11
CA SER A 182 12.88 52.15 -3.13
C SER A 182 11.49 52.80 -2.95
N GLY A 183 10.75 52.42 -1.92
CA GLY A 183 9.41 52.98 -1.62
C GLY A 183 8.28 52.53 -2.55
N LYS A 184 8.49 51.53 -3.41
CA LYS A 184 7.46 50.98 -4.30
C LYS A 184 6.43 50.17 -3.59
N ILE A 185 6.80 49.53 -2.46
CA ILE A 185 5.90 48.79 -1.59
C ILE A 185 5.97 49.33 -0.16
N SER A 186 4.85 49.30 0.55
CA SER A 186 4.78 49.74 1.94
C SER A 186 5.38 48.71 2.91
N ASP A 187 5.89 49.20 4.05
CA ASP A 187 6.46 48.34 5.11
C ASP A 187 5.49 47.26 5.60
N GLU A 188 4.21 47.60 5.68
CA GLU A 188 3.17 46.62 6.07
C GLU A 188 3.04 45.47 5.06
N ARG A 189 3.12 45.80 3.77
CA ARG A 189 3.04 44.79 2.69
C ARG A 189 4.31 43.96 2.61
N PHE A 190 5.47 44.60 2.78
CA PHE A 190 6.75 43.92 2.89
C PHE A 190 6.77 42.94 4.06
N SER A 191 6.33 43.34 5.25
CA SER A 191 6.26 42.47 6.42
C SER A 191 5.38 41.26 6.19
N LYS A 192 4.22 41.40 5.56
CA LYS A 192 3.32 40.29 5.23
C LYS A 192 3.95 39.30 4.24
N LEU A 193 4.63 39.79 3.20
CA LEU A 193 5.28 38.97 2.20
C LEU A 193 6.50 38.26 2.77
N SER A 194 7.30 38.93 3.59
CA SER A 194 8.47 38.35 4.26
C SER A 194 8.07 37.17 5.15
N VAL A 195 7.04 37.33 5.99
CA VAL A 195 6.55 36.24 6.84
C VAL A 195 6.07 35.04 6.00
N LYS A 196 5.39 35.29 4.88
CA LYS A 196 4.94 34.25 3.98
C LYS A 196 6.12 33.46 3.36
N TYR A 197 7.12 34.20 2.85
CA TYR A 197 8.29 33.56 2.22
C TYR A 197 9.15 32.83 3.25
N ASP A 198 9.35 33.38 4.43
CA ASP A 198 10.04 32.70 5.54
C ASP A 198 9.35 31.39 5.96
N THR A 199 8.02 31.38 5.97
CA THR A 199 7.26 30.19 6.31
C THR A 199 7.42 29.11 5.24
N GLU A 200 7.25 29.49 3.96
CA GLU A 200 7.43 28.60 2.82
C GLU A 200 8.86 28.04 2.77
N GLN A 201 9.86 28.87 3.01
CA GLN A 201 11.26 28.44 3.02
C GLN A 201 11.57 27.44 4.14
N LYS A 202 11.00 27.62 5.33
CA LYS A 202 11.14 26.65 6.42
C LYS A 202 10.51 25.31 6.09
N GLU A 203 9.32 25.30 5.49
CA GLU A 203 8.64 24.08 5.06
C GLU A 203 9.45 23.34 3.96
N LEU A 204 9.97 24.09 2.98
CA LEU A 204 10.83 23.55 1.92
C LEU A 204 12.10 22.92 2.50
N ASN A 205 12.80 23.62 3.39
CA ASN A 205 14.03 23.11 4.01
C ASN A 205 13.80 21.82 4.81
N ILE A 206 12.68 21.71 5.52
CA ILE A 206 12.32 20.49 6.22
C ILE A 206 12.12 19.34 5.21
N ARG A 207 11.39 19.60 4.13
CA ARG A 207 11.09 18.58 3.11
C ARG A 207 12.32 18.16 2.32
N VAL A 208 13.18 19.08 1.96
CA VAL A 208 14.48 18.83 1.31
C VAL A 208 15.32 17.88 2.18
N LYS A 209 15.45 18.19 3.47
CA LYS A 209 16.22 17.36 4.40
C LYS A 209 15.64 15.97 4.58
N GLU A 210 14.30 15.84 4.64
CA GLU A 210 13.63 14.53 4.69
C GLU A 210 13.95 13.70 3.45
N LEU A 211 13.86 14.29 2.24
CA LEU A 211 14.16 13.61 0.98
C LEU A 211 15.63 13.22 0.86
N GLU A 212 16.55 14.06 1.29
CA GLU A 212 17.99 13.74 1.35
C GLU A 212 18.25 12.54 2.29
N ASP A 213 17.66 12.57 3.48
CA ASP A 213 17.75 11.46 4.45
C ASP A 213 17.14 10.16 3.91
N GLU A 214 16.03 10.25 3.17
CA GLU A 214 15.39 9.09 2.53
C GLU A 214 16.25 8.52 1.38
N LEU A 215 16.87 9.39 0.58
CA LEU A 215 17.79 8.96 -0.50
C LEU A 215 19.08 8.34 0.06
N ALA A 216 19.55 8.80 1.21
CA ALA A 216 20.73 8.26 1.87
C ALA A 216 20.47 6.86 2.52
N LYS A 217 19.24 6.57 2.94
CA LYS A 217 18.86 5.29 3.64
C LYS A 217 18.71 4.07 2.73
N LYS A 218 19.34 4.03 1.58
CA LYS A 218 19.11 3.09 0.47
C LYS A 218 19.45 1.61 0.68
N GLN A 219 20.04 1.21 1.79
CA GLN A 219 20.60 -0.15 1.95
C GLN A 219 19.61 -1.25 2.33
N ASN A 220 18.32 -0.98 2.58
CA ASN A 220 17.40 -1.95 3.20
C ASN A 220 16.49 -2.72 2.21
N LYS A 221 16.62 -2.56 0.89
CA LYS A 221 15.72 -3.24 -0.07
C LYS A 221 16.10 -4.68 -0.43
N SER A 222 17.35 -5.09 -0.29
CA SER A 222 17.77 -6.48 -0.58
C SER A 222 17.13 -7.52 0.37
N VAL A 223 16.93 -7.15 1.62
CA VAL A 223 16.34 -8.03 2.65
C VAL A 223 14.90 -8.43 2.30
N SER A 224 14.12 -7.54 1.69
CA SER A 224 12.73 -7.82 1.29
C SER A 224 12.64 -8.87 0.17
N THR A 225 13.57 -8.86 -0.76
CA THR A 225 13.63 -9.78 -1.90
C THR A 225 13.97 -11.21 -1.47
N ASP A 226 15.00 -11.37 -0.63
CA ASP A 226 15.39 -12.67 -0.11
C ASP A 226 14.31 -13.30 0.77
N MET A 227 13.63 -12.47 1.57
CA MET A 227 12.47 -12.91 2.36
C MET A 227 11.33 -13.39 1.48
N PHE A 228 11.05 -12.69 0.36
CA PHE A 228 9.99 -13.10 -0.57
C PHE A 228 10.31 -14.45 -1.22
N ILE A 229 11.52 -14.62 -1.75
CA ILE A 229 11.98 -15.89 -2.34
C ILE A 229 11.87 -17.04 -1.32
N THR A 230 12.30 -16.79 -0.09
CA THR A 230 12.19 -17.77 1.01
C THR A 230 10.75 -18.12 1.31
N SER A 231 9.85 -17.14 1.33
CA SER A 231 8.42 -17.36 1.56
C SER A 231 7.77 -18.15 0.43
N VAL A 232 8.09 -17.86 -0.83
CA VAL A 232 7.59 -18.62 -1.99
C VAL A 232 8.01 -20.09 -1.89
N ARG A 233 9.29 -20.37 -1.61
CA ARG A 233 9.80 -21.75 -1.43
C ARG A 233 9.08 -22.51 -0.31
N LYS A 234 8.81 -21.83 0.80
CA LYS A 234 8.13 -22.42 1.97
C LYS A 234 6.72 -22.90 1.65
N TYR A 235 6.01 -22.21 0.75
CA TYR A 235 4.60 -22.52 0.44
C TYR A 235 4.39 -23.44 -0.76
N THR A 236 5.44 -24.05 -1.30
CA THR A 236 5.38 -24.99 -2.45
C THR A 236 4.38 -26.14 -2.26
N ARG A 237 4.14 -26.59 -1.04
CA ARG A 237 3.23 -27.69 -0.70
C ARG A 237 1.95 -27.24 -0.01
N ALA A 238 1.56 -25.97 -0.16
CA ALA A 238 0.38 -25.43 0.50
C ALA A 238 -0.92 -26.10 0.00
N ARG A 239 -1.69 -26.66 0.92
CA ARG A 239 -3.00 -27.28 0.63
C ARG A 239 -4.15 -26.32 0.89
N LYS A 240 -3.98 -25.37 1.80
CA LYS A 240 -4.98 -24.36 2.20
C LYS A 240 -4.32 -22.99 2.31
N LEU A 241 -5.08 -21.95 2.02
CA LEU A 241 -4.67 -20.57 2.27
C LEU A 241 -4.62 -20.29 3.77
N THR A 242 -3.68 -19.45 4.15
CA THR A 242 -3.60 -18.91 5.50
C THR A 242 -3.39 -17.39 5.43
N THR A 243 -3.88 -16.66 6.44
CA THR A 243 -3.66 -15.21 6.54
C THR A 243 -2.18 -14.85 6.46
N LYS A 244 -1.31 -15.73 7.00
CA LYS A 244 0.15 -15.52 6.96
C LYS A 244 0.69 -15.58 5.53
N MET A 245 0.27 -16.58 4.74
CA MET A 245 0.66 -16.70 3.32
C MET A 245 0.25 -15.47 2.52
N LEU A 246 -1.01 -15.07 2.64
CA LEU A 246 -1.53 -13.90 1.93
C LEU A 246 -0.72 -12.65 2.28
N ASN A 247 -0.45 -12.41 3.56
CA ASN A 247 0.30 -11.23 3.99
C ASN A 247 1.79 -11.27 3.59
N GLU A 248 2.40 -12.45 3.51
CA GLU A 248 3.80 -12.59 3.09
C GLU A 248 3.95 -12.48 1.57
N LEU A 249 3.00 -12.99 0.79
CA LEU A 249 3.12 -13.06 -0.66
C LEU A 249 2.41 -11.93 -1.41
N ILE A 250 1.25 -11.46 -0.93
CA ILE A 250 0.36 -10.55 -1.66
C ILE A 250 0.44 -9.13 -1.12
N GLU A 251 0.57 -8.19 -2.03
CA GLU A 251 0.47 -6.76 -1.74
C GLU A 251 -0.99 -6.30 -1.79
N LYS A 252 -1.67 -6.54 -2.92
CA LYS A 252 -3.08 -6.20 -3.15
C LYS A 252 -3.69 -7.07 -4.25
N ILE A 253 -5.00 -7.15 -4.28
CA ILE A 253 -5.78 -7.82 -5.33
C ILE A 253 -6.79 -6.80 -5.89
N GLU A 254 -6.69 -6.48 -7.16
CA GLU A 254 -7.64 -5.63 -7.85
C GLU A 254 -8.80 -6.48 -8.38
N VAL A 255 -10.01 -6.09 -8.01
CA VAL A 255 -11.24 -6.80 -8.38
C VAL A 255 -11.97 -6.00 -9.43
N TYR A 256 -12.13 -6.59 -10.61
CA TYR A 256 -12.91 -6.04 -11.72
C TYR A 256 -14.37 -6.46 -11.60
N GLN A 257 -15.25 -5.73 -12.28
CA GLN A 257 -16.64 -6.13 -12.41
C GLN A 257 -16.74 -7.43 -13.21
N ALA A 258 -17.63 -8.33 -12.79
CA ALA A 258 -17.91 -9.52 -13.55
C ALA A 258 -18.68 -9.15 -14.82
N GLU A 259 -18.22 -9.64 -15.96
CA GLU A 259 -18.78 -9.42 -17.30
C GLU A 259 -19.33 -10.72 -17.88
N GLU A 260 -20.29 -10.62 -18.78
CA GLU A 260 -20.80 -11.75 -19.52
C GLU A 260 -20.11 -11.80 -20.88
N ILE A 261 -19.35 -12.87 -21.13
CA ILE A 261 -18.61 -13.09 -22.38
C ILE A 261 -19.00 -14.49 -22.87
N ASP A 262 -19.52 -14.57 -24.10
CA ASP A 262 -19.97 -15.82 -24.74
C ASP A 262 -20.94 -16.65 -23.87
N GLY A 263 -21.86 -15.98 -23.18
CA GLY A 263 -22.84 -16.63 -22.29
C GLY A 263 -22.25 -17.15 -20.96
N LYS A 264 -21.00 -16.83 -20.68
CA LYS A 264 -20.33 -17.17 -19.41
C LYS A 264 -20.04 -15.89 -18.63
N ARG A 265 -20.26 -15.96 -17.33
CA ARG A 265 -19.92 -14.86 -16.43
C ARG A 265 -18.46 -14.98 -16.01
N ILE A 266 -17.63 -14.01 -16.46
CA ILE A 266 -16.21 -13.99 -16.21
C ILE A 266 -15.90 -12.88 -15.22
N GLN A 267 -15.15 -13.20 -14.16
CA GLN A 267 -14.63 -12.24 -13.21
C GLN A 267 -13.11 -12.12 -13.36
N ARG A 268 -12.64 -10.92 -13.67
CA ARG A 268 -11.21 -10.65 -13.77
C ARG A 268 -10.65 -10.21 -12.44
N LEU A 269 -9.47 -10.70 -12.12
CA LEU A 269 -8.69 -10.32 -10.94
C LEU A 269 -7.25 -10.06 -11.36
N LYS A 270 -6.67 -8.96 -10.86
CA LYS A 270 -5.23 -8.71 -10.98
C LYS A 270 -4.59 -8.81 -9.60
N ILE A 271 -3.74 -9.82 -9.41
CA ILE A 271 -3.10 -10.13 -8.15
C ILE A 271 -1.69 -9.55 -8.19
N HIS A 272 -1.40 -8.64 -7.26
CA HIS A 272 -0.09 -8.04 -7.11
C HIS A 272 0.66 -8.72 -5.96
N TYR A 273 1.76 -9.37 -6.30
CA TYR A 273 2.63 -10.02 -5.33
C TYR A 273 3.73 -9.08 -4.84
N ASN A 274 4.14 -9.26 -3.60
CA ASN A 274 5.27 -8.52 -3.04
C ASN A 274 6.52 -8.78 -3.90
N CYS A 275 7.28 -7.73 -4.22
CA CYS A 275 8.55 -7.76 -4.95
C CYS A 275 8.50 -8.15 -6.44
N ILE A 276 7.41 -8.69 -6.96
CA ILE A 276 7.33 -9.12 -8.37
C ILE A 276 6.20 -8.47 -9.17
N GLY A 277 5.31 -7.70 -8.52
CA GLY A 277 4.15 -7.12 -9.18
C GLY A 277 3.09 -8.16 -9.56
N SER A 278 2.47 -8.05 -10.73
CA SER A 278 1.49 -9.04 -11.19
C SER A 278 2.14 -10.30 -11.75
N ILE A 279 1.53 -11.46 -11.49
CA ILE A 279 2.02 -12.74 -12.01
C ILE A 279 2.00 -12.78 -13.55
N ASP A 280 1.08 -12.06 -14.17
CA ASP A 280 0.94 -11.99 -15.64
C ASP A 280 2.12 -11.26 -16.31
N GLU A 281 2.86 -10.46 -15.53
CA GLU A 281 4.05 -9.74 -15.98
C GLU A 281 5.32 -10.61 -15.92
N ILE A 282 5.22 -11.85 -15.42
CA ILE A 282 6.36 -12.77 -15.31
C ILE A 282 6.63 -13.42 -16.68
N PRO A 283 7.81 -13.23 -17.30
CA PRO A 283 8.17 -13.89 -18.54
C PRO A 283 8.11 -15.42 -18.40
N ASN A 284 7.59 -16.09 -19.43
CA ASN A 284 7.46 -17.55 -19.47
C ASN A 284 6.49 -18.19 -18.46
N ILE A 285 5.67 -17.40 -17.77
CA ILE A 285 4.63 -17.96 -16.89
C ILE A 285 3.61 -18.80 -17.67
N ASP A 286 3.43 -18.50 -18.96
CA ASP A 286 2.54 -19.22 -19.89
C ASP A 286 2.97 -20.68 -20.12
N LYS A 287 4.21 -21.04 -19.80
CA LYS A 287 4.67 -22.45 -19.82
C LYS A 287 3.99 -23.30 -18.74
N LEU A 288 3.38 -22.68 -17.74
CA LEU A 288 2.61 -23.36 -16.71
C LEU A 288 1.12 -23.41 -17.07
N PRO A 289 0.41 -24.47 -16.64
CA PRO A 289 -1.03 -24.55 -16.86
C PRO A 289 -1.75 -23.32 -16.30
N GLU A 290 -2.72 -22.82 -17.04
CA GLU A 290 -3.60 -21.76 -16.57
C GLU A 290 -4.38 -22.23 -15.33
N ASN A 291 -4.73 -21.27 -14.49
CA ASN A 291 -5.54 -21.50 -13.31
C ASN A 291 -7.02 -21.36 -13.68
N ASN A 292 -7.61 -22.44 -14.19
CA ASN A 292 -9.03 -22.47 -14.56
C ASN A 292 -9.89 -22.74 -13.32
N VAL A 293 -10.41 -21.69 -12.70
CA VAL A 293 -11.33 -21.78 -11.58
C VAL A 293 -12.72 -21.36 -12.02
N SER A 294 -13.71 -22.22 -11.75
CA SER A 294 -15.12 -21.89 -11.93
C SER A 294 -15.91 -22.23 -10.69
N VAL A 295 -16.89 -21.38 -10.32
CA VAL A 295 -17.77 -21.61 -9.18
C VAL A 295 -19.21 -21.48 -9.63
N HIS A 296 -19.96 -22.56 -9.46
CA HIS A 296 -21.40 -22.59 -9.69
C HIS A 296 -22.15 -21.91 -8.55
N THR A 297 -22.98 -20.94 -8.86
CA THR A 297 -23.81 -20.26 -7.87
C THR A 297 -25.16 -20.96 -7.69
N ARG A 298 -25.82 -20.79 -6.53
CA ARG A 298 -27.17 -21.34 -6.29
C ARG A 298 -28.23 -20.83 -7.27
N GLN A 299 -27.97 -19.73 -7.97
CA GLN A 299 -28.85 -19.17 -9.01
C GLN A 299 -28.61 -19.78 -10.38
N GLY A 300 -27.77 -20.84 -10.48
CA GLY A 300 -27.45 -21.49 -11.74
C GLY A 300 -26.44 -20.72 -12.60
N VAL A 301 -25.76 -19.71 -12.05
CA VAL A 301 -24.77 -18.91 -12.79
C VAL A 301 -23.37 -19.45 -12.51
N ASP A 302 -22.63 -19.78 -13.55
CA ASP A 302 -21.21 -20.11 -13.44
C ASP A 302 -20.37 -18.84 -13.50
N ILE A 303 -19.46 -18.70 -12.52
CA ILE A 303 -18.48 -17.64 -12.48
C ILE A 303 -17.12 -18.25 -12.79
N HIS A 304 -16.48 -17.77 -13.84
CA HIS A 304 -15.15 -18.19 -14.27
C HIS A 304 -14.12 -17.11 -13.88
N TYR A 305 -12.94 -17.56 -13.50
CA TYR A 305 -11.79 -16.68 -13.31
C TYR A 305 -11.10 -16.42 -14.65
N ALA A 306 -10.74 -15.17 -14.88
CA ALA A 306 -9.77 -14.79 -15.91
C ALA A 306 -8.69 -13.90 -15.29
N ALA A 307 -7.43 -14.23 -15.53
CA ALA A 307 -6.33 -13.32 -15.25
C ALA A 307 -6.49 -12.06 -16.13
N CYS A 308 -6.11 -10.89 -15.62
CA CYS A 308 -6.03 -9.71 -16.47
C CYS A 308 -4.79 -9.85 -17.33
N ALA A 309 -4.97 -10.02 -18.65
CA ALA A 309 -3.89 -9.77 -19.59
C ALA A 309 -3.45 -8.31 -19.43
N GLY A 310 -2.16 -8.10 -19.19
CA GLY A 310 -1.56 -6.80 -18.96
C GLY A 310 -1.65 -5.87 -20.15
#